data_c5c69f7baf40e1ddbc2ac39dfc3237ff
#
_entry.id   c5c69f7baf40e1ddbc2ac39dfc3237ff
#
_cell.length_a   1.000
_cell.length_b   1.000
_cell.length_c   1.000
_cell.angle_alpha   90.00
_cell.angle_beta   90.00
_cell.angle_gamma   90.00
#
_symmetry.space_group_name_H-M   'P 1'
#
loop_
_entity.id
_entity.type
_entity.pdbx_description
1 polymer ?
#
loop_
_entity_poly.entity_id
_entity_poly.type
_entity_poly.pdbx_seq_one_letter_code
_entity_poly.pdbx_strand_id
1 'polypeptide(L)'
;MTMENKMTPGLLFKKAIEAERPLQVIGAINAYHAKLAEKTGYKAIYLSGGGVAAGSLGVPDLGISTLEDVLIDIRRITDSTSLPLLVDVDTGFGGAFNIARTIRSVEKSGAAAVHIEDQIQAKRCGHRPNKSIVSQNEMVDRIKSAVDAKNDENFVIMARTDALAVEGLQSAIDRACACVEAGADMIFPEAINDLDTYKKFTKSVDVPVLANITEFGATPLFSLDELDSVDIAIALYPLSAFRAMNKAALNIYRGLREEGTQKNLVEQMQTREELYEFLDYHEYEKKLDQLFKKEKD
;
A
#
# COMPACT_ATOMS: atom_id res chain seq x y z
N MET A 1 -29.83 -15.25 15.28
CA MET A 1 -29.02 -14.80 14.17
C MET A 1 -27.59 -15.15 14.50
N THR A 2 -27.08 -16.19 13.90
CA THR A 2 -25.67 -16.59 14.01
C THR A 2 -24.85 -15.47 13.42
N MET A 3 -23.95 -14.87 14.22
CA MET A 3 -22.88 -14.00 13.69
C MET A 3 -22.09 -14.88 12.71
N GLU A 4 -22.30 -14.71 11.41
CA GLU A 4 -21.34 -15.18 10.43
C GLU A 4 -20.00 -14.52 10.81
N ASN A 5 -19.00 -15.35 11.03
CA ASN A 5 -17.66 -14.95 11.40
C ASN A 5 -17.07 -14.18 10.21
N LYS A 6 -17.38 -12.88 10.10
CA LYS A 6 -16.85 -12.02 9.04
C LYS A 6 -15.34 -12.00 9.20
N MET A 7 -14.61 -12.52 8.21
CA MET A 7 -13.15 -12.52 8.24
C MET A 7 -12.63 -11.09 8.41
N THR A 8 -11.67 -10.90 9.29
CA THR A 8 -11.05 -9.59 9.49
C THR A 8 -10.20 -9.20 8.29
N PRO A 9 -9.98 -7.91 8.02
CA PRO A 9 -9.11 -7.47 6.92
C PRO A 9 -7.71 -8.08 6.99
N GLY A 10 -7.12 -8.19 8.19
CA GLY A 10 -5.81 -8.81 8.39
C GLY A 10 -5.78 -10.28 7.99
N LEU A 11 -6.83 -11.05 8.38
CA LEU A 11 -6.95 -12.45 7.98
C LEU A 11 -7.14 -12.59 6.45
N LEU A 12 -7.89 -11.68 5.81
CA LEU A 12 -8.04 -11.67 4.36
C LEU A 12 -6.69 -11.44 3.65
N PHE A 13 -5.85 -10.54 4.19
CA PHE A 13 -4.52 -10.28 3.65
C PHE A 13 -3.61 -11.51 3.74
N LYS A 14 -3.57 -12.16 4.91
CA LYS A 14 -2.81 -13.42 5.11
C LYS A 14 -3.26 -14.51 4.14
N LYS A 15 -4.58 -14.70 3.98
CA LYS A 15 -5.13 -15.67 3.01
C LYS A 15 -4.84 -15.32 1.55
N ALA A 16 -4.77 -14.03 1.20
CA ALA A 16 -4.40 -13.64 -0.16
C ALA A 16 -2.97 -14.06 -0.49
N ILE A 17 -2.02 -13.95 0.46
CA ILE A 17 -0.63 -14.39 0.31
C ILE A 17 -0.52 -15.92 0.17
N GLU A 18 -1.40 -16.67 0.86
CA GLU A 18 -1.45 -18.13 0.73
C GLU A 18 -2.02 -18.58 -0.63
N ALA A 19 -2.97 -17.80 -1.17
CA ALA A 19 -3.69 -18.14 -2.40
C ALA A 19 -2.95 -17.73 -3.68
N GLU A 20 -2.06 -16.74 -3.62
CA GLU A 20 -1.31 -16.20 -4.76
C GLU A 20 0.14 -15.92 -4.34
N ARG A 21 1.11 -16.49 -5.04
CA ARG A 21 2.53 -16.36 -4.68
C ARG A 21 3.41 -16.20 -5.91
N PRO A 22 4.18 -15.09 -6.01
CA PRO A 22 4.08 -13.88 -5.18
C PRO A 22 2.72 -13.19 -5.32
N LEU A 23 2.15 -12.74 -4.19
CA LEU A 23 0.92 -11.94 -4.22
C LEU A 23 1.20 -10.59 -4.89
N GLN A 24 0.44 -10.28 -5.94
CA GLN A 24 0.50 -8.94 -6.54
C GLN A 24 -0.30 -7.93 -5.71
N VAL A 25 0.41 -6.95 -5.14
CA VAL A 25 -0.21 -5.83 -4.40
C VAL A 25 -0.05 -4.55 -5.20
N ILE A 26 -1.17 -3.95 -5.61
CA ILE A 26 -1.18 -2.76 -6.46
C ILE A 26 -1.53 -1.49 -5.67
N GLY A 27 -0.82 -0.40 -5.95
CA GLY A 27 -1.10 0.91 -5.37
C GLY A 27 -2.44 1.49 -5.84
N ALA A 28 -3.29 1.85 -4.87
CA ALA A 28 -4.57 2.50 -5.09
C ALA A 28 -4.63 3.78 -4.24
N ILE A 29 -4.53 4.95 -4.86
CA ILE A 29 -4.45 6.23 -4.13
C ILE A 29 -5.82 6.85 -3.80
N ASN A 30 -6.90 6.29 -4.30
CA ASN A 30 -8.26 6.73 -4.03
C ASN A 30 -9.26 5.57 -4.18
N ALA A 31 -10.49 5.82 -3.76
CA ALA A 31 -11.57 4.84 -3.80
C ALA A 31 -11.85 4.27 -5.21
N TYR A 32 -11.79 5.11 -6.24
CA TYR A 32 -12.05 4.65 -7.61
C TYR A 32 -10.95 3.70 -8.12
N HIS A 33 -9.68 4.01 -7.84
CA HIS A 33 -8.56 3.11 -8.18
C HIS A 33 -8.65 1.77 -7.42
N ALA A 34 -9.15 1.77 -6.19
CA ALA A 34 -9.40 0.53 -5.45
C ALA A 34 -10.46 -0.35 -6.14
N LYS A 35 -11.56 0.26 -6.64
CA LYS A 35 -12.56 -0.46 -7.44
C LYS A 35 -12.00 -0.98 -8.76
N LEU A 36 -11.17 -0.21 -9.45
CA LEU A 36 -10.49 -0.68 -10.66
C LEU A 36 -9.60 -1.89 -10.39
N ALA A 37 -8.82 -1.86 -9.30
CA ALA A 37 -7.99 -2.98 -8.87
C ALA A 37 -8.82 -4.23 -8.56
N GLU A 38 -9.93 -4.09 -7.81
CA GLU A 38 -10.84 -5.18 -7.48
C GLU A 38 -11.45 -5.82 -8.73
N LYS A 39 -11.98 -5.01 -9.65
CA LYS A 39 -12.60 -5.48 -10.90
C LYS A 39 -11.60 -6.13 -11.87
N THR A 40 -10.31 -5.77 -11.79
CA THR A 40 -9.24 -6.40 -12.57
C THR A 40 -8.64 -7.65 -11.91
N GLY A 41 -9.14 -8.04 -10.74
CA GLY A 41 -8.83 -9.34 -10.12
C GLY A 41 -7.71 -9.32 -9.08
N TYR A 42 -7.14 -8.17 -8.71
CA TYR A 42 -6.19 -8.09 -7.60
C TYR A 42 -6.81 -8.61 -6.30
N LYS A 43 -5.98 -9.19 -5.44
CA LYS A 43 -6.40 -9.77 -4.15
C LYS A 43 -6.04 -8.89 -2.96
N ALA A 44 -5.17 -7.89 -3.15
CA ALA A 44 -4.80 -6.91 -2.16
C ALA A 44 -4.36 -5.59 -2.83
N ILE A 45 -4.49 -4.50 -2.10
CA ILE A 45 -4.14 -3.15 -2.55
C ILE A 45 -3.24 -2.45 -1.53
N TYR A 46 -2.62 -1.36 -1.96
CA TYR A 46 -1.66 -0.60 -1.18
C TYR A 46 -1.93 0.91 -1.22
N LEU A 47 -1.85 1.56 -0.07
CA LEU A 47 -1.85 3.02 0.05
C LEU A 47 -0.43 3.50 0.39
N SER A 48 0.22 4.14 -0.60
CA SER A 48 1.55 4.72 -0.46
C SER A 48 1.52 6.06 0.27
N GLY A 49 2.40 6.26 1.26
CA GLY A 49 2.61 7.58 1.89
C GLY A 49 3.04 8.64 0.87
N GLY A 50 3.94 8.29 -0.05
CA GLY A 50 4.32 9.16 -1.17
C GLY A 50 3.15 9.44 -2.13
N GLY A 51 2.23 8.49 -2.30
CA GLY A 51 0.99 8.66 -3.04
C GLY A 51 0.04 9.64 -2.36
N VAL A 52 -0.14 9.55 -1.04
CA VAL A 52 -0.92 10.52 -0.24
C VAL A 52 -0.29 11.91 -0.32
N ALA A 53 1.02 12.03 -0.07
CA ALA A 53 1.72 13.32 -0.14
C ALA A 53 1.52 13.99 -1.51
N ALA A 54 1.79 13.28 -2.60
CA ALA A 54 1.71 13.85 -3.95
C ALA A 54 0.26 14.00 -4.46
N GLY A 55 -0.59 12.97 -4.25
CA GLY A 55 -1.92 12.89 -4.84
C GLY A 55 -2.99 13.66 -4.06
N SER A 56 -2.97 13.57 -2.73
CA SER A 56 -3.99 14.18 -1.87
C SER A 56 -3.58 15.58 -1.39
N LEU A 57 -2.28 15.83 -1.16
CA LEU A 57 -1.77 17.09 -0.63
C LEU A 57 -1.02 17.95 -1.65
N GLY A 58 -0.54 17.38 -2.76
CA GLY A 58 0.27 18.09 -3.75
C GLY A 58 1.67 18.50 -3.24
N VAL A 59 2.23 17.74 -2.29
CA VAL A 59 3.53 18.01 -1.67
C VAL A 59 4.51 16.85 -1.92
N PRO A 60 5.85 17.09 -1.82
CA PRO A 60 6.83 16.01 -1.94
C PRO A 60 6.79 15.03 -0.76
N ASP A 61 7.20 13.79 -1.01
CA ASP A 61 7.32 12.72 0.00
C ASP A 61 8.57 12.94 0.89
N LEU A 62 8.42 13.78 1.89
CA LEU A 62 9.47 14.19 2.84
C LEU A 62 8.99 14.22 4.30
N GLY A 63 8.03 13.34 4.65
CA GLY A 63 7.46 13.29 6.00
C GLY A 63 6.60 14.52 6.35
N ILE A 64 5.98 15.15 5.36
CA ILE A 64 5.09 16.32 5.53
C ILE A 64 3.68 15.87 5.90
N SER A 65 3.22 14.74 5.34
CA SER A 65 1.91 14.16 5.64
C SER A 65 1.78 13.78 7.12
N THR A 66 0.57 13.89 7.62
CA THR A 66 0.20 13.52 8.99
C THR A 66 -0.60 12.22 9.01
N LEU A 67 -0.76 11.63 10.20
CA LEU A 67 -1.65 10.48 10.39
C LEU A 67 -3.06 10.75 9.86
N GLU A 68 -3.62 11.95 10.09
CA GLU A 68 -5.00 12.24 9.68
C GLU A 68 -5.14 12.32 8.16
N ASP A 69 -4.13 12.83 7.44
CA ASP A 69 -4.13 12.82 5.98
C ASP A 69 -4.23 11.40 5.42
N VAL A 70 -3.46 10.47 6.00
CA VAL A 70 -3.49 9.05 5.62
C VAL A 70 -4.83 8.40 5.99
N LEU A 71 -5.37 8.67 7.19
CA LEU A 71 -6.64 8.10 7.65
C LEU A 71 -7.84 8.51 6.77
N ILE A 72 -7.83 9.72 6.20
CA ILE A 72 -8.87 10.18 5.28
C ILE A 72 -8.92 9.27 4.05
N ASP A 73 -7.78 8.98 3.46
CA ASP A 73 -7.71 8.14 2.25
C ASP A 73 -7.96 6.66 2.58
N ILE A 74 -7.47 6.14 3.72
CA ILE A 74 -7.80 4.78 4.17
C ILE A 74 -9.32 4.60 4.22
N ARG A 75 -10.05 5.47 4.93
CA ARG A 75 -11.51 5.37 5.09
C ARG A 75 -12.24 5.36 3.74
N ARG A 76 -11.86 6.24 2.82
CA ARG A 76 -12.45 6.31 1.48
C ARG A 76 -12.22 5.04 0.66
N ILE A 77 -11.03 4.45 0.77
CA ILE A 77 -10.65 3.24 0.07
C ILE A 77 -11.36 2.04 0.67
N THR A 78 -11.28 1.83 1.97
CA THR A 78 -11.87 0.67 2.66
C THR A 78 -13.40 0.65 2.63
N ASP A 79 -14.05 1.82 2.54
CA ASP A 79 -15.50 1.94 2.33
C ASP A 79 -15.92 1.55 0.90
N SER A 80 -15.00 1.52 -0.07
CA SER A 80 -15.31 1.34 -1.50
C SER A 80 -15.06 -0.09 -2.01
N THR A 81 -14.28 -0.90 -1.31
CA THR A 81 -13.85 -2.24 -1.73
C THR A 81 -13.74 -3.19 -0.54
N SER A 82 -13.84 -4.50 -0.81
CA SER A 82 -13.56 -5.55 0.17
C SER A 82 -12.10 -6.02 0.17
N LEU A 83 -11.26 -5.52 -0.72
CA LEU A 83 -9.86 -5.90 -0.78
C LEU A 83 -9.09 -5.48 0.48
N PRO A 84 -8.25 -6.36 1.04
CA PRO A 84 -7.41 -6.00 2.16
C PRO A 84 -6.37 -4.94 1.74
N LEU A 85 -6.26 -3.89 2.56
CA LEU A 85 -5.41 -2.73 2.33
C LEU A 85 -4.15 -2.77 3.18
N LEU A 86 -2.97 -2.77 2.54
CA LEU A 86 -1.66 -2.50 3.15
C LEU A 86 -1.41 -0.99 3.11
N VAL A 87 -0.98 -0.40 4.23
CA VAL A 87 -0.79 1.05 4.38
C VAL A 87 0.64 1.40 4.75
N ASP A 88 1.20 2.41 4.09
CA ASP A 88 2.44 3.08 4.49
C ASP A 88 2.15 4.06 5.65
N VAL A 89 2.76 3.81 6.79
CA VAL A 89 2.66 4.70 7.95
C VAL A 89 3.99 5.38 8.28
N ASP A 90 4.87 5.48 7.30
CA ASP A 90 6.19 6.10 7.42
C ASP A 90 6.94 5.55 8.67
N THR A 91 7.37 6.44 9.56
CA THR A 91 8.04 6.08 10.83
C THR A 91 7.06 5.92 12.01
N GLY A 92 5.73 5.90 11.74
CA GLY A 92 4.67 5.77 12.75
C GLY A 92 4.16 7.11 13.32
N PHE A 93 4.53 8.24 12.69
CA PHE A 93 4.09 9.61 13.04
C PHE A 93 4.46 10.06 14.45
N GLY A 94 5.59 9.57 14.98
CA GLY A 94 6.15 10.01 16.27
C GLY A 94 6.70 8.88 17.14
N GLY A 95 6.75 9.11 18.46
CA GLY A 95 7.26 8.12 19.42
C GLY A 95 6.27 6.98 19.71
N ALA A 96 6.61 6.10 20.67
CA ALA A 96 5.88 4.86 20.98
C ALA A 96 4.35 5.03 21.13
N PHE A 97 3.88 6.05 21.84
CA PHE A 97 2.45 6.29 22.00
C PHE A 97 1.77 6.84 20.74
N ASN A 98 2.52 7.55 19.88
CA ASN A 98 2.01 7.95 18.56
C ASN A 98 1.88 6.74 17.65
N ILE A 99 2.88 5.84 17.66
CA ILE A 99 2.82 4.56 16.92
C ILE A 99 1.61 3.76 17.38
N ALA A 100 1.41 3.59 18.69
CA ALA A 100 0.25 2.89 19.22
C ALA A 100 -1.09 3.52 18.78
N ARG A 101 -1.19 4.86 18.78
CA ARG A 101 -2.34 5.58 18.25
C ARG A 101 -2.53 5.35 16.75
N THR A 102 -1.45 5.39 15.99
CA THR A 102 -1.45 5.14 14.55
C THR A 102 -2.02 3.77 14.23
N ILE A 103 -1.48 2.71 14.84
CA ILE A 103 -1.94 1.33 14.61
C ILE A 103 -3.44 1.18 14.90
N ARG A 104 -3.89 1.62 16.09
CA ARG A 104 -5.32 1.54 16.45
C ARG A 104 -6.23 2.32 15.49
N SER A 105 -5.78 3.49 15.03
CA SER A 105 -6.57 4.33 14.13
C SER A 105 -6.65 3.75 12.72
N VAL A 106 -5.55 3.21 12.21
CA VAL A 106 -5.45 2.58 10.88
C VAL A 106 -6.25 1.28 10.85
N GLU A 107 -6.10 0.42 11.87
CA GLU A 107 -6.89 -0.81 12.03
C GLU A 107 -8.40 -0.49 12.09
N LYS A 108 -8.80 0.47 12.95
CA LYS A 108 -10.19 0.92 13.07
C LYS A 108 -10.75 1.49 11.77
N SER A 109 -9.90 2.04 10.91
CA SER A 109 -10.29 2.55 9.58
C SER A 109 -10.39 1.46 8.52
N GLY A 110 -10.25 0.18 8.89
CA GLY A 110 -10.48 -0.97 8.01
C GLY A 110 -9.24 -1.46 7.25
N ALA A 111 -8.05 -0.95 7.51
CA ALA A 111 -6.83 -1.49 6.93
C ALA A 111 -6.54 -2.92 7.44
N ALA A 112 -5.83 -3.69 6.63
CA ALA A 112 -5.44 -5.07 6.92
C ALA A 112 -4.01 -5.18 7.46
N ALA A 113 -3.15 -4.27 7.03
CA ALA A 113 -1.73 -4.30 7.28
C ALA A 113 -1.13 -2.89 7.25
N VAL A 114 -0.02 -2.72 7.95
CA VAL A 114 0.84 -1.54 7.84
C VAL A 114 2.28 -1.93 7.64
N HIS A 115 3.07 -1.06 7.01
CA HIS A 115 4.52 -1.12 7.19
C HIS A 115 5.02 0.14 7.89
N ILE A 116 6.02 -0.07 8.74
CA ILE A 116 6.73 0.96 9.51
C ILE A 116 8.22 0.87 9.16
N GLU A 117 8.88 2.01 8.93
CA GLU A 117 10.28 2.04 8.48
C GLU A 117 11.26 2.51 9.56
N ASP A 118 12.54 2.13 9.38
CA ASP A 118 13.64 2.48 10.28
C ASP A 118 14.34 3.81 9.94
N GLN A 119 13.79 4.62 9.04
CA GLN A 119 14.30 5.97 8.81
C GLN A 119 14.07 6.88 10.02
N ILE A 120 14.84 7.99 10.10
CA ILE A 120 14.54 9.09 11.00
C ILE A 120 13.23 9.78 10.56
N GLN A 121 12.59 10.54 11.47
CA GLN A 121 11.30 11.18 11.17
C GLN A 121 11.36 12.14 9.96
N ALA A 122 12.49 12.82 9.75
CA ALA A 122 12.75 13.61 8.55
C ALA A 122 13.16 12.71 7.37
N LYS A 123 12.29 11.75 7.04
CA LYS A 123 12.54 10.72 6.05
C LYS A 123 12.74 11.24 4.63
N ARG A 124 13.26 10.35 3.78
CA ARG A 124 13.33 10.53 2.32
C ARG A 124 12.71 9.33 1.62
N CYS A 125 12.29 9.49 0.36
CA CYS A 125 11.87 8.36 -0.46
C CYS A 125 12.96 7.26 -0.47
N GLY A 126 12.55 5.99 -0.29
CA GLY A 126 13.43 4.84 -0.14
C GLY A 126 14.45 4.61 -1.27
N HIS A 127 14.14 5.09 -2.48
CA HIS A 127 15.03 5.03 -3.65
C HIS A 127 15.95 6.26 -3.82
N ARG A 128 15.92 7.21 -2.88
CA ARG A 128 16.80 8.40 -2.91
C ARG A 128 18.05 8.22 -2.06
N PRO A 129 19.18 8.87 -2.44
CA PRO A 129 20.41 8.83 -1.66
C PRO A 129 20.28 9.63 -0.35
N ASN A 130 21.29 9.47 0.51
CA ASN A 130 21.46 10.21 1.77
C ASN A 130 20.29 9.99 2.76
N LYS A 131 19.78 8.77 2.85
CA LYS A 131 18.87 8.35 3.92
C LYS A 131 19.63 8.26 5.25
N SER A 132 18.95 8.57 6.33
CA SER A 132 19.41 8.35 7.69
C SER A 132 18.44 7.41 8.40
N ILE A 133 18.97 6.42 9.09
CA ILE A 133 18.18 5.42 9.81
C ILE A 133 18.44 5.55 11.31
N VAL A 134 17.49 5.09 12.09
CA VAL A 134 17.60 4.99 13.55
C VAL A 134 18.42 3.76 13.96
N SER A 135 18.80 3.66 15.21
CA SER A 135 19.43 2.44 15.72
C SER A 135 18.52 1.23 15.59
N GLN A 136 19.10 0.03 15.52
CA GLN A 136 18.33 -1.23 15.53
C GLN A 136 17.41 -1.31 16.76
N ASN A 137 17.89 -0.92 17.94
CA ASN A 137 17.09 -0.95 19.17
C ASN A 137 15.87 -0.01 19.07
N GLU A 138 16.01 1.18 18.49
CA GLU A 138 14.89 2.09 18.29
C GLU A 138 13.87 1.51 17.30
N MET A 139 14.33 0.87 16.23
CA MET A 139 13.40 0.19 15.29
C MET A 139 12.66 -0.97 15.98
N VAL A 140 13.36 -1.78 16.77
CA VAL A 140 12.75 -2.85 17.60
C VAL A 140 11.69 -2.28 18.53
N ASP A 141 11.94 -1.14 19.17
CA ASP A 141 10.96 -0.49 20.05
C ASP A 141 9.75 0.06 19.28
N ARG A 142 9.94 0.55 18.05
CA ARG A 142 8.82 0.91 17.14
C ARG A 142 7.95 -0.31 16.84
N ILE A 143 8.55 -1.44 16.49
CA ILE A 143 7.82 -2.68 16.19
C ILE A 143 7.09 -3.19 17.43
N LYS A 144 7.73 -3.27 18.59
CA LYS A 144 7.06 -3.66 19.85
C LYS A 144 5.85 -2.77 20.15
N SER A 145 6.00 -1.45 19.96
CA SER A 145 4.91 -0.48 20.17
C SER A 145 3.74 -0.71 19.21
N ALA A 146 4.03 -1.10 17.97
CA ALA A 146 3.01 -1.41 16.96
C ALA A 146 2.31 -2.74 17.26
N VAL A 147 3.06 -3.76 17.60
CA VAL A 147 2.54 -5.12 17.94
C VAL A 147 1.65 -5.09 19.18
N ASP A 148 2.07 -4.39 20.25
CA ASP A 148 1.27 -4.22 21.47
C ASP A 148 -0.03 -3.46 21.24
N ALA A 149 -0.07 -2.59 20.23
CA ALA A 149 -1.20 -1.70 20.00
C ALA A 149 -2.33 -2.31 19.17
N LYS A 150 -2.09 -3.37 18.40
CA LYS A 150 -3.11 -4.00 17.54
C LYS A 150 -4.18 -4.71 18.37
N ASN A 151 -5.45 -4.66 17.93
CA ASN A 151 -6.57 -5.35 18.59
C ASN A 151 -6.93 -6.67 17.86
N ASP A 152 -6.83 -6.71 16.54
CA ASP A 152 -6.96 -7.94 15.75
C ASP A 152 -5.61 -8.65 15.71
N GLU A 153 -5.56 -9.90 16.20
CA GLU A 153 -4.36 -10.74 16.15
C GLU A 153 -3.86 -10.97 14.71
N ASN A 154 -4.77 -10.88 13.71
CA ASN A 154 -4.46 -11.06 12.31
C ASN A 154 -3.98 -9.76 11.64
N PHE A 155 -4.14 -8.58 12.26
CA PHE A 155 -3.63 -7.33 11.71
C PHE A 155 -2.11 -7.42 11.53
N VAL A 156 -1.62 -7.14 10.32
CA VAL A 156 -0.23 -7.38 9.94
C VAL A 156 0.63 -6.15 10.24
N ILE A 157 1.69 -6.35 11.01
CA ILE A 157 2.78 -5.38 11.22
C ILE A 157 3.98 -5.82 10.38
N MET A 158 4.29 -5.05 9.35
CA MET A 158 5.44 -5.29 8.48
C MET A 158 6.58 -4.32 8.84
N ALA A 159 7.76 -4.86 9.14
CA ALA A 159 8.93 -4.02 9.37
C ALA A 159 9.64 -3.72 8.04
N ARG A 160 9.77 -2.43 7.72
CA ARG A 160 10.56 -1.98 6.57
C ARG A 160 11.93 -1.54 7.07
N THR A 161 12.98 -1.98 6.36
CA THR A 161 14.35 -1.52 6.61
C THR A 161 14.96 -0.90 5.37
N ASP A 162 15.54 0.28 5.54
CA ASP A 162 16.33 1.01 4.56
C ASP A 162 17.85 0.82 4.78
N ALA A 163 18.23 -0.09 5.70
CA ALA A 163 19.61 -0.28 6.14
C ALA A 163 20.54 -0.81 5.03
N LEU A 164 20.04 -1.53 4.03
CA LEU A 164 20.86 -2.04 2.94
C LEU A 164 21.71 -0.94 2.28
N ALA A 165 21.11 0.21 2.02
CA ALA A 165 21.77 1.33 1.38
C ALA A 165 22.69 2.14 2.31
N VAL A 166 22.57 1.98 3.64
CA VAL A 166 23.27 2.79 4.65
C VAL A 166 24.34 1.98 5.37
N GLU A 167 24.02 0.74 5.75
CA GLU A 167 24.87 -0.13 6.59
C GLU A 167 25.27 -1.44 5.89
N GLY A 168 24.70 -1.74 4.72
CA GLY A 168 24.96 -2.94 3.94
C GLY A 168 24.07 -4.13 4.31
N LEU A 169 24.25 -5.24 3.57
CA LEU A 169 23.34 -6.39 3.58
C LEU A 169 23.25 -7.07 4.94
N GLN A 170 24.38 -7.33 5.61
CA GLN A 170 24.36 -8.07 6.87
C GLN A 170 23.59 -7.30 7.95
N SER A 171 23.83 -6.00 8.07
CA SER A 171 23.10 -5.15 9.01
C SER A 171 21.59 -5.10 8.70
N ALA A 172 21.22 -5.03 7.42
CA ALA A 172 19.82 -5.07 7.03
C ALA A 172 19.14 -6.40 7.43
N ILE A 173 19.83 -7.53 7.26
CA ILE A 173 19.35 -8.86 7.69
C ILE A 173 19.24 -8.93 9.22
N ASP A 174 20.27 -8.49 9.94
CA ASP A 174 20.27 -8.53 11.42
C ASP A 174 19.13 -7.68 12.00
N ARG A 175 18.87 -6.51 11.42
CA ARG A 175 17.73 -5.65 11.78
C ARG A 175 16.40 -6.32 11.50
N ALA A 176 16.25 -6.97 10.34
CA ALA A 176 15.03 -7.70 9.97
C ALA A 176 14.77 -8.84 10.96
N CYS A 177 15.78 -9.65 11.29
CA CYS A 177 15.67 -10.72 12.30
C CYS A 177 15.24 -10.17 13.67
N ALA A 178 15.86 -9.07 14.12
CA ALA A 178 15.50 -8.44 15.38
C ALA A 178 14.04 -7.89 15.37
N CYS A 179 13.57 -7.39 14.24
CA CYS A 179 12.16 -6.99 14.08
C CYS A 179 11.20 -8.18 14.12
N VAL A 180 11.58 -9.32 13.51
CA VAL A 180 10.78 -10.55 13.58
C VAL A 180 10.71 -11.06 15.03
N GLU A 181 11.83 -11.09 15.74
CA GLU A 181 11.87 -11.43 17.18
C GLU A 181 11.01 -10.47 18.04
N ALA A 182 10.87 -9.21 17.62
CA ALA A 182 10.01 -8.21 18.24
C ALA A 182 8.52 -8.36 17.90
N GLY A 183 8.17 -9.30 17.00
CA GLY A 183 6.79 -9.63 16.61
C GLY A 183 6.34 -9.07 15.28
N ALA A 184 7.24 -8.60 14.42
CA ALA A 184 6.87 -8.24 13.03
C ALA A 184 6.37 -9.48 12.28
N ASP A 185 5.22 -9.38 11.64
CA ASP A 185 4.60 -10.47 10.87
C ASP A 185 5.27 -10.66 9.50
N MET A 186 5.89 -9.64 8.93
CA MET A 186 6.48 -9.62 7.58
C MET A 186 7.63 -8.61 7.50
N ILE A 187 8.47 -8.75 6.46
CA ILE A 187 9.61 -7.86 6.22
C ILE A 187 9.53 -7.21 4.84
N PHE A 188 9.88 -5.93 4.79
CA PHE A 188 10.03 -5.13 3.60
C PHE A 188 11.46 -4.57 3.52
N PRO A 189 12.40 -5.26 2.85
CA PRO A 189 13.74 -4.73 2.60
C PRO A 189 13.71 -3.77 1.42
N GLU A 190 14.08 -2.52 1.64
CA GLU A 190 14.00 -1.49 0.61
C GLU A 190 15.22 -1.50 -0.33
N ALA A 191 14.97 -1.23 -1.61
CA ALA A 191 15.98 -0.95 -2.65
C ALA A 191 16.98 -2.09 -2.90
N ILE A 192 16.55 -3.35 -2.78
CA ILE A 192 17.35 -4.49 -3.22
C ILE A 192 17.41 -4.48 -4.76
N ASN A 193 18.61 -4.68 -5.31
CA ASN A 193 18.89 -4.52 -6.75
C ASN A 193 19.25 -5.79 -7.48
N ASP A 194 19.29 -6.96 -6.82
CA ASP A 194 19.56 -8.24 -7.44
C ASP A 194 18.86 -9.40 -6.72
N LEU A 195 18.61 -10.49 -7.45
CA LEU A 195 17.90 -11.67 -6.95
C LEU A 195 18.72 -12.47 -5.91
N ASP A 196 20.03 -12.47 -6.00
CA ASP A 196 20.88 -13.18 -5.03
C ASP A 196 20.79 -12.52 -3.64
N THR A 197 20.67 -11.21 -3.61
CA THR A 197 20.45 -10.46 -2.37
C THR A 197 19.05 -10.76 -1.79
N TYR A 198 17.99 -10.79 -2.60
CA TYR A 198 16.66 -11.25 -2.16
C TYR A 198 16.73 -12.67 -1.60
N LYS A 199 17.39 -13.59 -2.31
CA LYS A 199 17.54 -14.99 -1.86
C LYS A 199 18.27 -15.14 -0.53
N LYS A 200 19.28 -14.29 -0.25
CA LYS A 200 19.95 -14.26 1.05
C LYS A 200 19.00 -13.75 2.13
N PHE A 201 18.23 -12.73 1.82
CA PHE A 201 17.25 -12.13 2.73
C PHE A 201 16.15 -13.12 3.10
N THR A 202 15.48 -13.73 2.11
CA THR A 202 14.38 -14.70 2.33
C THR A 202 14.84 -15.95 3.08
N LYS A 203 16.10 -16.36 2.92
CA LYS A 203 16.68 -17.47 3.69
C LYS A 203 17.06 -17.14 5.12
N SER A 204 17.12 -15.86 5.47
CA SER A 204 17.58 -15.40 6.80
C SER A 204 16.42 -15.05 7.72
N VAL A 205 15.19 -14.91 7.20
CA VAL A 205 14.00 -14.58 7.99
C VAL A 205 12.92 -15.65 7.78
N ASP A 206 12.23 -16.02 8.85
CA ASP A 206 11.17 -17.05 8.83
C ASP A 206 9.77 -16.46 8.61
N VAL A 207 9.69 -15.30 7.96
CA VAL A 207 8.43 -14.60 7.69
C VAL A 207 8.37 -14.16 6.22
N PRO A 208 7.17 -13.89 5.65
CA PRO A 208 7.04 -13.42 4.28
C PRO A 208 7.83 -12.13 4.02
N VAL A 209 8.48 -12.08 2.85
CA VAL A 209 9.26 -10.93 2.39
C VAL A 209 8.55 -10.27 1.21
N LEU A 210 8.47 -8.94 1.24
CA LEU A 210 7.92 -8.09 0.18
C LEU A 210 9.04 -7.54 -0.70
N ALA A 211 8.87 -7.59 -2.02
CA ALA A 211 9.71 -6.90 -3.00
C ALA A 211 8.97 -5.67 -3.54
N ASN A 212 9.59 -4.50 -3.43
CA ASN A 212 9.06 -3.24 -3.97
C ASN A 212 9.51 -3.06 -5.41
N ILE A 213 8.60 -3.28 -6.37
CA ILE A 213 8.85 -3.19 -7.81
C ILE A 213 8.30 -1.85 -8.33
N THR A 214 9.04 -0.78 -8.06
CA THR A 214 8.64 0.57 -8.45
C THR A 214 9.43 1.05 -9.68
N GLU A 215 8.73 1.69 -10.60
CA GLU A 215 9.33 2.30 -11.79
C GLU A 215 10.27 3.44 -11.39
N PHE A 216 11.38 3.56 -12.12
CA PHE A 216 12.40 4.59 -11.92
C PHE A 216 13.10 4.53 -10.55
N GLY A 217 12.99 3.39 -9.86
CA GLY A 217 13.67 3.11 -8.59
C GLY A 217 15.06 2.47 -8.79
N ALA A 218 15.69 2.08 -7.69
CA ALA A 218 16.96 1.37 -7.70
C ALA A 218 16.80 -0.14 -7.99
N THR A 219 15.64 -0.71 -7.64
CA THR A 219 15.31 -2.12 -7.87
C THR A 219 14.95 -2.35 -9.34
N PRO A 220 15.53 -3.35 -10.04
CA PRO A 220 15.10 -3.76 -11.36
C PRO A 220 13.62 -4.20 -11.36
N LEU A 221 12.96 -4.11 -12.50
CA LEU A 221 11.57 -4.54 -12.67
C LEU A 221 11.52 -6.07 -12.87
N PHE A 222 11.80 -6.81 -11.80
CA PHE A 222 11.74 -8.27 -11.82
C PHE A 222 10.32 -8.76 -12.12
N SER A 223 10.24 -9.86 -12.90
CA SER A 223 8.99 -10.59 -13.14
C SER A 223 8.55 -11.38 -11.90
N LEU A 224 7.28 -11.83 -11.88
CA LEU A 224 6.79 -12.70 -10.82
C LEU A 224 7.57 -14.01 -10.74
N ASP A 225 7.91 -14.63 -11.86
CA ASP A 225 8.68 -15.89 -11.92
C ASP A 225 10.08 -15.70 -11.31
N GLU A 226 10.74 -14.57 -11.59
CA GLU A 226 12.03 -14.25 -10.98
C GLU A 226 11.91 -14.06 -9.47
N LEU A 227 10.90 -13.36 -9.00
CA LEU A 227 10.64 -13.14 -7.57
C LEU A 227 10.28 -14.45 -6.85
N ASP A 228 9.46 -15.31 -7.46
CA ASP A 228 9.11 -16.62 -6.92
C ASP A 228 10.35 -17.51 -6.76
N SER A 229 11.27 -17.46 -7.73
CA SER A 229 12.52 -18.27 -7.71
C SER A 229 13.43 -17.98 -6.51
N VAL A 230 13.18 -16.88 -5.79
CA VAL A 230 13.92 -16.45 -4.60
C VAL A 230 13.02 -16.30 -3.36
N ASP A 231 11.86 -16.99 -3.34
CA ASP A 231 10.91 -17.07 -2.23
C ASP A 231 10.31 -15.72 -1.79
N ILE A 232 10.18 -14.75 -2.70
CA ILE A 232 9.42 -13.53 -2.42
C ILE A 232 7.94 -13.86 -2.32
N ALA A 233 7.30 -13.39 -1.25
CA ALA A 233 5.88 -13.64 -0.98
C ALA A 233 4.96 -12.58 -1.58
N ILE A 234 5.43 -11.34 -1.72
CA ILE A 234 4.64 -10.18 -2.16
C ILE A 234 5.44 -9.38 -3.20
N ALA A 235 4.85 -9.13 -4.36
CA ALA A 235 5.32 -8.17 -5.35
C ALA A 235 4.48 -6.88 -5.24
N LEU A 236 5.08 -5.80 -4.75
CA LEU A 236 4.41 -4.51 -4.58
C LEU A 236 4.66 -3.60 -5.79
N TYR A 237 3.59 -3.09 -6.39
CA TYR A 237 3.59 -2.07 -7.45
C TYR A 237 2.98 -0.76 -6.89
N PRO A 238 3.76 0.07 -6.18
CA PRO A 238 3.20 1.08 -5.28
C PRO A 238 2.50 2.25 -5.98
N LEU A 239 2.98 2.67 -7.16
CA LEU A 239 2.55 3.90 -7.83
C LEU A 239 2.33 3.77 -9.34
N SER A 240 2.31 2.57 -9.91
CA SER A 240 2.20 2.36 -11.37
C SER A 240 0.97 3.03 -11.96
N ALA A 241 -0.22 2.76 -11.40
CA ALA A 241 -1.46 3.38 -11.85
C ALA A 241 -1.47 4.90 -11.62
N PHE A 242 -0.95 5.39 -10.50
CA PHE A 242 -0.84 6.83 -10.21
C PHE A 242 0.03 7.56 -11.23
N ARG A 243 1.19 7.00 -11.58
CA ARG A 243 2.08 7.56 -12.61
C ARG A 243 1.41 7.60 -13.99
N ALA A 244 0.72 6.51 -14.37
CA ALA A 244 -0.01 6.42 -15.61
C ALA A 244 -1.14 7.45 -15.69
N MET A 245 -1.96 7.56 -14.63
CA MET A 245 -3.03 8.56 -14.51
C MET A 245 -2.50 9.99 -14.66
N ASN A 246 -1.43 10.33 -13.96
CA ASN A 246 -0.86 11.68 -14.01
C ASN A 246 -0.28 12.00 -15.39
N LYS A 247 0.32 11.04 -16.08
CA LYS A 247 0.81 11.21 -17.45
C LYS A 247 -0.34 11.45 -18.42
N ALA A 248 -1.42 10.68 -18.30
CA ALA A 248 -2.62 10.84 -19.11
C ALA A 248 -3.27 12.22 -18.86
N ALA A 249 -3.48 12.58 -17.58
CA ALA A 249 -4.04 13.88 -17.23
C ALA A 249 -3.22 15.06 -17.78
N LEU A 250 -1.88 14.99 -17.66
CA LEU A 250 -0.99 16.02 -18.20
C LEU A 250 -1.11 16.16 -19.73
N ASN A 251 -1.25 15.06 -20.45
CA ASN A 251 -1.45 15.06 -21.90
C ASN A 251 -2.77 15.74 -22.28
N ILE A 252 -3.85 15.41 -21.55
CA ILE A 252 -5.18 16.03 -21.76
C ILE A 252 -5.14 17.54 -21.46
N TYR A 253 -4.51 17.95 -20.32
CA TYR A 253 -4.40 19.38 -19.99
C TYR A 253 -3.65 20.17 -21.06
N ARG A 254 -2.56 19.63 -21.60
CA ARG A 254 -1.78 20.27 -22.69
C ARG A 254 -2.59 20.37 -23.96
N GLY A 255 -3.18 19.26 -24.42
CA GLY A 255 -3.98 19.24 -25.64
C GLY A 255 -5.17 20.19 -25.58
N LEU A 256 -5.93 20.19 -24.48
CA LEU A 256 -7.03 21.16 -24.29
C LEU A 256 -6.55 22.60 -24.29
N ARG A 257 -5.40 22.89 -23.69
CA ARG A 257 -4.82 24.24 -23.64
C ARG A 257 -4.37 24.73 -25.01
N GLU A 258 -3.84 23.84 -25.84
CA GLU A 258 -3.31 24.13 -27.18
C GLU A 258 -4.40 24.18 -28.23
N GLU A 259 -5.35 23.22 -28.24
CA GLU A 259 -6.35 23.07 -29.26
C GLU A 259 -7.68 23.81 -28.97
N GLY A 260 -7.94 24.15 -27.71
CA GLY A 260 -9.21 24.76 -27.28
C GLY A 260 -10.41 23.83 -27.37
N THR A 261 -10.19 22.52 -27.61
CA THR A 261 -11.23 21.51 -27.74
C THR A 261 -10.69 20.13 -27.37
N GLN A 262 -11.56 19.26 -26.85
CA GLN A 262 -11.23 17.86 -26.53
C GLN A 262 -11.50 16.88 -27.70
N LYS A 263 -11.95 17.34 -28.86
CA LYS A 263 -12.41 16.46 -29.96
C LYS A 263 -11.40 15.39 -30.35
N ASN A 264 -10.11 15.74 -30.43
CA ASN A 264 -9.03 14.82 -30.79
C ASN A 264 -8.45 14.03 -29.61
N LEU A 265 -8.99 14.22 -28.39
CA LEU A 265 -8.48 13.63 -27.15
C LEU A 265 -9.44 12.58 -26.55
N VAL A 266 -10.68 12.51 -27.07
CA VAL A 266 -11.75 11.66 -26.50
C VAL A 266 -11.37 10.19 -26.44
N GLU A 267 -10.68 9.67 -27.46
CA GLU A 267 -10.21 8.28 -27.53
C GLU A 267 -9.18 7.91 -26.45
N GLN A 268 -8.61 8.90 -25.77
CA GLN A 268 -7.66 8.71 -24.66
C GLN A 268 -8.35 8.72 -23.30
N MET A 269 -9.67 8.88 -23.26
CA MET A 269 -10.45 9.01 -22.03
C MET A 269 -11.29 7.76 -21.79
N GLN A 270 -11.48 7.43 -20.53
CA GLN A 270 -12.48 6.45 -20.12
C GLN A 270 -13.88 6.94 -20.54
N THR A 271 -14.67 6.06 -21.12
CA THR A 271 -16.05 6.39 -21.51
C THR A 271 -16.94 6.52 -20.27
N ARG A 272 -18.08 7.19 -20.44
CA ARG A 272 -19.10 7.28 -19.38
C ARG A 272 -19.66 5.89 -19.03
N GLU A 273 -19.81 5.03 -20.04
CA GLU A 273 -20.33 3.67 -19.86
C GLU A 273 -19.39 2.81 -19.04
N GLU A 274 -18.09 2.80 -19.34
CA GLU A 274 -17.08 2.13 -18.53
C GLU A 274 -17.04 2.66 -17.09
N LEU A 275 -17.12 3.98 -16.90
CA LEU A 275 -17.20 4.58 -15.56
C LEU A 275 -18.41 4.04 -14.78
N TYR A 276 -19.57 3.97 -15.42
CA TYR A 276 -20.82 3.49 -14.80
C TYR A 276 -20.74 2.00 -14.47
N GLU A 277 -20.11 1.19 -15.32
CA GLU A 277 -19.86 -0.23 -15.06
C GLU A 277 -18.99 -0.42 -13.80
N PHE A 278 -17.85 0.29 -13.70
CA PHE A 278 -16.97 0.19 -12.53
C PHE A 278 -17.62 0.70 -11.23
N LEU A 279 -18.56 1.64 -11.32
CA LEU A 279 -19.28 2.20 -10.16
C LEU A 279 -20.56 1.42 -9.82
N ASP A 280 -20.92 0.38 -10.58
CA ASP A 280 -22.19 -0.34 -10.46
C ASP A 280 -23.41 0.62 -10.53
N TYR A 281 -23.32 1.71 -11.34
CA TYR A 281 -24.28 2.82 -11.38
C TYR A 281 -25.72 2.37 -11.61
N HIS A 282 -25.94 1.45 -12.52
CA HIS A 282 -27.28 0.96 -12.86
C HIS A 282 -27.93 0.15 -11.72
N GLU A 283 -27.16 -0.47 -10.84
CA GLU A 283 -27.72 -1.12 -9.66
C GLU A 283 -28.23 -0.10 -8.63
N TYR A 284 -27.57 1.06 -8.52
CA TYR A 284 -28.07 2.17 -7.71
C TYR A 284 -29.38 2.74 -8.28
N GLU A 285 -29.49 2.93 -9.61
CA GLU A 285 -30.74 3.37 -10.25
C GLU A 285 -31.88 2.37 -10.02
N LYS A 286 -31.64 1.09 -10.27
CA LYS A 286 -32.63 0.03 -9.99
C LYS A 286 -33.10 0.03 -8.53
N LYS A 287 -32.15 0.22 -7.60
CA LYS A 287 -32.47 0.29 -6.18
C LYS A 287 -33.31 1.51 -5.84
N LEU A 288 -32.99 2.66 -6.44
CA LEU A 288 -33.73 3.90 -6.29
C LEU A 288 -35.17 3.75 -6.78
N ASP A 289 -35.36 3.15 -7.95
CA ASP A 289 -36.67 2.87 -8.53
C ASP A 289 -37.50 1.93 -7.66
N GLN A 290 -36.86 0.91 -7.06
CA GLN A 290 -37.53 -0.02 -6.13
C GLN A 290 -38.00 0.67 -4.84
N LEU A 291 -37.15 1.57 -4.29
CA LEU A 291 -37.43 2.27 -3.03
C LEU A 291 -38.54 3.32 -3.17
N PHE A 292 -38.62 3.95 -4.31
CA PHE A 292 -39.54 5.07 -4.56
C PHE A 292 -40.62 4.76 -5.63
N LYS A 293 -40.85 3.47 -5.94
CA LYS A 293 -42.05 3.08 -6.70
C LYS A 293 -43.28 3.63 -5.98
N LYS A 294 -43.92 4.64 -6.59
CA LYS A 294 -45.28 5.01 -6.19
C LYS A 294 -46.16 3.81 -6.53
N GLU A 295 -46.88 3.26 -5.53
CA GLU A 295 -48.03 2.39 -5.82
C GLU A 295 -48.90 3.21 -6.81
N LYS A 296 -49.12 2.64 -7.99
CA LYS A 296 -50.11 3.20 -8.90
C LYS A 296 -51.48 2.84 -8.29
N ASP A 297 -52.11 3.82 -7.67
CA ASP A 297 -53.54 3.81 -7.34
C ASP A 297 -54.38 3.57 -8.59
#